data_459603fdcc5b6e601f6c6fc206345087
#
_entry.id   459603fdcc5b6e601f6c6fc206345087
#
_cell.length_a   1.000
_cell.length_b   1.000
_cell.length_c   1.000
_cell.angle_alpha   90.00
_cell.angle_beta   90.00
_cell.angle_gamma   90.00
#
_symmetry.space_group_name_H-M   'P 1'
#
loop_
_entity.id
_entity.type
_entity.pdbx_description
1 polymer ?
#
loop_
_entity_poly.entity_id
_entity_poly.type
_entity_poly.pdbx_seq_one_letter_code
_entity_poly.pdbx_strand_id
1 'polypeptide(L)'
;MSLQDIKNSIRNVPDFPKKGIQFKDITTALKNTKVLKEILETCAKHYQNQKIDYIVGIESRGFIFGTALAYILDCGFIPVRKPGKLPAKVITQEYALEYGTDRIEMHADALNKGDKVLIVDDLLATGGTAKAAADLVQKLGAEIAGFAFVIELNDLHGREKLSSIASVYSVVQY
;
A
#
# COMPACT_ATOMS: atom_id res chain seq x y z
N MET A 1 1.64 16.38 15.65
CA MET A 1 1.73 17.02 14.30
C MET A 1 0.35 16.92 13.67
N SER A 2 -0.08 17.92 12.89
CA SER A 2 -1.38 17.84 12.20
C SER A 2 -1.27 17.07 10.88
N LEU A 3 -2.39 16.54 10.38
CA LEU A 3 -2.43 15.92 9.03
C LEU A 3 -2.04 16.93 7.94
N GLN A 4 -2.32 18.21 8.16
CA GLN A 4 -1.92 19.28 7.24
C GLN A 4 -0.39 19.46 7.19
N ASP A 5 0.31 19.28 8.32
CA ASP A 5 1.77 19.33 8.35
C ASP A 5 2.38 18.17 7.56
N ILE A 6 1.80 16.97 7.67
CA ILE A 6 2.20 15.82 6.85
C ILE A 6 2.00 16.14 5.37
N LYS A 7 0.81 16.63 5.01
CA LYS A 7 0.46 17.00 3.63
C LYS A 7 1.43 18.03 3.04
N ASN A 8 1.78 19.06 3.81
CA ASN A 8 2.71 20.10 3.41
C ASN A 8 4.17 19.62 3.26
N SER A 9 4.52 18.51 3.92
CA SER A 9 5.87 17.92 3.84
C SER A 9 6.10 17.10 2.56
N ILE A 10 5.02 16.74 1.85
CA ILE A 10 5.07 15.97 0.60
C ILE A 10 5.25 16.95 -0.56
N ARG A 11 6.35 16.80 -1.29
CA ARG A 11 6.68 17.68 -2.40
C ARG A 11 5.76 17.43 -3.60
N ASN A 12 5.23 18.51 -4.17
CA ASN A 12 4.54 18.46 -5.45
C ASN A 12 5.54 18.70 -6.59
N VAL A 13 5.62 17.78 -7.55
CA VAL A 13 6.45 17.89 -8.75
C VAL A 13 5.51 18.03 -9.95
N PRO A 14 5.38 19.25 -10.52
CA PRO A 14 4.52 19.45 -11.68
C PRO A 14 5.11 18.78 -12.92
N ASP A 15 4.23 18.34 -13.82
CA ASP A 15 4.57 17.80 -15.13
C ASP A 15 5.50 16.56 -15.11
N PHE A 16 5.36 15.72 -14.09
CA PHE A 16 6.12 14.48 -13.97
C PHE A 16 5.20 13.26 -13.83
N PRO A 17 5.43 12.14 -14.53
CA PRO A 17 6.42 11.92 -15.60
C PRO A 17 6.01 12.54 -16.95
N LYS A 18 4.80 13.09 -17.03
CA LYS A 18 4.23 13.71 -18.23
C LYS A 18 3.59 15.06 -17.90
N LYS A 19 3.51 15.95 -18.89
CA LYS A 19 2.82 17.24 -18.78
C LYS A 19 1.38 17.07 -18.27
N GLY A 20 0.99 17.90 -17.29
CA GLY A 20 -0.33 17.89 -16.65
C GLY A 20 -0.44 17.03 -15.40
N ILE A 21 0.54 16.14 -15.11
CA ILE A 21 0.54 15.31 -13.91
C ILE A 21 1.19 16.06 -12.76
N GLN A 22 0.51 16.08 -11.60
CA GLN A 22 1.02 16.61 -10.35
C GLN A 22 1.52 15.46 -9.47
N PHE A 23 2.79 15.11 -9.60
CA PHE A 23 3.37 13.98 -8.89
C PHE A 23 3.62 14.31 -7.42
N LYS A 24 3.12 13.48 -6.52
CA LYS A 24 3.34 13.60 -5.07
C LYS A 24 4.58 12.81 -4.66
N ASP A 25 5.68 13.53 -4.44
CA ASP A 25 6.95 12.94 -4.04
C ASP A 25 7.02 12.79 -2.52
N ILE A 26 6.90 11.54 -2.05
CA ILE A 26 6.93 11.18 -0.62
C ILE A 26 8.33 11.29 -0.01
N THR A 27 9.39 11.38 -0.81
CA THR A 27 10.78 11.31 -0.31
C THR A 27 11.13 12.46 0.63
N THR A 28 10.53 13.63 0.46
CA THR A 28 10.70 14.76 1.38
C THR A 28 10.09 14.50 2.75
N ALA A 29 8.95 13.81 2.82
CA ALA A 29 8.34 13.36 4.06
C ALA A 29 9.17 12.25 4.73
N LEU A 30 9.65 11.27 3.95
CA LEU A 30 10.54 10.20 4.44
C LEU A 30 11.83 10.73 5.06
N LYS A 31 12.42 11.77 4.47
CA LYS A 31 13.64 12.41 4.97
C LYS A 31 13.43 13.09 6.34
N ASN A 32 12.22 13.49 6.65
CA ASN A 32 11.90 14.17 7.91
C ASN A 32 11.49 13.15 8.98
N THR A 33 12.36 12.92 9.97
CA THR A 33 12.15 11.93 11.03
C THR A 33 10.83 12.14 11.78
N LYS A 34 10.42 13.37 12.05
CA LYS A 34 9.17 13.67 12.78
C LYS A 34 7.95 13.33 11.94
N VAL A 35 8.00 13.67 10.63
CA VAL A 35 6.91 13.37 9.70
C VAL A 35 6.78 11.87 9.47
N LEU A 36 7.90 11.17 9.22
CA LEU A 36 7.87 9.72 9.05
C LEU A 36 7.29 9.00 10.26
N LYS A 37 7.72 9.40 11.46
CA LYS A 37 7.19 8.85 12.72
C LYS A 37 5.69 9.09 12.84
N GLU A 38 5.22 10.31 12.60
CA GLU A 38 3.80 10.66 12.68
C GLU A 38 2.94 9.86 11.69
N ILE A 39 3.42 9.68 10.44
CA ILE A 39 2.75 8.84 9.43
C ILE A 39 2.55 7.42 9.96
N LEU A 40 3.63 6.82 10.47
CA LEU A 40 3.61 5.44 10.95
C LEU A 40 2.73 5.29 12.20
N GLU A 41 2.84 6.19 13.18
CA GLU A 41 2.03 6.16 14.40
C GLU A 41 0.55 6.38 14.10
N THR A 42 0.22 7.30 13.20
CA THR A 42 -1.17 7.55 12.78
C THR A 42 -1.78 6.33 12.11
N CYS A 43 -1.03 5.69 11.21
CA CYS A 43 -1.47 4.48 10.53
C CYS A 43 -1.61 3.30 11.51
N ALA A 44 -0.61 3.08 12.36
CA ALA A 44 -0.62 2.01 13.36
C ALA A 44 -1.77 2.17 14.36
N LYS A 45 -2.04 3.39 14.83
CA LYS A 45 -3.16 3.69 15.73
C LYS A 45 -4.52 3.32 15.14
N HIS A 46 -4.69 3.49 13.83
CA HIS A 46 -5.93 3.10 13.16
C HIS A 46 -6.18 1.60 13.22
N TYR A 47 -5.12 0.79 13.16
CA TYR A 47 -5.21 -0.67 13.09
C TYR A 47 -4.87 -1.39 14.41
N GLN A 48 -4.42 -0.71 15.48
CA GLN A 48 -3.93 -1.30 16.73
C GLN A 48 -4.92 -2.24 17.44
N ASN A 49 -6.23 -2.08 17.20
CA ASN A 49 -7.27 -2.89 17.83
C ASN A 49 -7.81 -3.99 16.89
N GLN A 50 -7.17 -4.19 15.74
CA GLN A 50 -7.53 -5.23 14.78
C GLN A 50 -6.49 -6.35 14.82
N LYS A 51 -6.96 -7.60 14.72
CA LYS A 51 -6.03 -8.72 14.53
C LYS A 51 -5.46 -8.66 13.12
N ILE A 52 -4.15 -8.49 13.02
CA ILE A 52 -3.39 -8.52 11.75
C ILE A 52 -2.26 -9.52 11.96
N ASP A 53 -2.23 -10.57 11.13
CA ASP A 53 -1.19 -11.58 11.17
C ASP A 53 0.01 -11.17 10.28
N TYR A 54 -0.28 -10.50 9.16
CA TYR A 54 0.74 -10.06 8.20
C TYR A 54 0.41 -8.70 7.57
N ILE A 55 1.47 -7.95 7.29
CA ILE A 55 1.43 -6.82 6.36
C ILE A 55 1.87 -7.31 4.98
N VAL A 56 1.06 -7.08 3.97
CA VAL A 56 1.43 -7.26 2.55
C VAL A 56 1.84 -5.92 1.98
N GLY A 57 3.13 -5.75 1.72
CA GLY A 57 3.69 -4.52 1.15
C GLY A 57 3.90 -4.61 -0.36
N ILE A 58 3.52 -3.56 -1.09
CA ILE A 58 3.64 -3.49 -2.54
C ILE A 58 4.96 -2.82 -2.95
N GLU A 59 5.73 -3.49 -3.82
CA GLU A 59 6.99 -2.95 -4.35
C GLU A 59 6.74 -1.63 -5.10
N SER A 60 7.58 -0.63 -4.84
CA SER A 60 8.72 -0.63 -3.95
C SER A 60 8.50 0.23 -2.68
N ARG A 61 7.82 1.35 -2.79
CA ARG A 61 7.66 2.30 -1.68
C ARG A 61 6.75 1.79 -0.57
N GLY A 62 5.81 0.87 -0.89
CA GLY A 62 5.02 0.16 0.09
C GLY A 62 5.84 -0.66 1.08
N PHE A 63 7.05 -1.10 0.70
CA PHE A 63 7.95 -1.81 1.60
C PHE A 63 8.45 -0.96 2.76
N ILE A 64 8.67 0.33 2.51
CA ILE A 64 9.17 1.27 3.53
C ILE A 64 8.17 1.36 4.67
N PHE A 65 6.92 1.63 4.35
CA PHE A 65 5.85 1.76 5.33
C PHE A 65 5.39 0.40 5.86
N GLY A 66 5.28 -0.59 4.98
CA GLY A 66 4.81 -1.93 5.35
C GLY A 66 5.72 -2.61 6.36
N THR A 67 7.03 -2.58 6.18
CA THR A 67 7.98 -3.19 7.13
C THR A 67 7.96 -2.46 8.48
N ALA A 68 7.90 -1.13 8.46
CA ALA A 68 7.84 -0.35 9.69
C ALA A 68 6.52 -0.58 10.46
N LEU A 69 5.39 -0.67 9.75
CA LEU A 69 4.10 -0.99 10.35
C LEU A 69 4.05 -2.42 10.90
N ALA A 70 4.65 -3.40 10.19
CA ALA A 70 4.75 -4.77 10.68
C ALA A 70 5.49 -4.84 12.02
N TYR A 71 6.58 -4.10 12.15
CA TYR A 71 7.32 -3.98 13.40
C TYR A 71 6.49 -3.33 14.51
N ILE A 72 5.76 -2.24 14.25
CA ILE A 72 4.95 -1.53 15.24
C ILE A 72 3.74 -2.36 15.69
N LEU A 73 3.12 -3.08 14.76
CA LEU A 73 1.92 -3.90 14.99
C LEU A 73 2.23 -5.33 15.45
N ASP A 74 3.52 -5.66 15.61
CA ASP A 74 4.01 -6.99 16.03
C ASP A 74 3.48 -8.14 15.15
N CYS A 75 3.63 -7.99 13.84
CA CYS A 75 3.20 -8.99 12.86
C CYS A 75 4.24 -9.20 11.75
N GLY A 76 4.01 -10.21 10.88
CA GLY A 76 4.93 -10.53 9.79
C GLY A 76 4.80 -9.57 8.60
N PHE A 77 5.81 -9.61 7.70
CA PHE A 77 5.81 -8.84 6.45
C PHE A 77 5.96 -9.76 5.24
N ILE A 78 5.13 -9.54 4.22
CA ILE A 78 5.10 -10.30 2.97
C ILE A 78 5.24 -9.33 1.80
N PRO A 79 6.28 -9.49 0.95
CA PRO A 79 6.47 -8.64 -0.22
C PRO A 79 5.59 -9.09 -1.39
N VAL A 80 4.93 -8.14 -2.03
CA VAL A 80 4.37 -8.27 -3.38
C VAL A 80 5.30 -7.53 -4.33
N ARG A 81 5.74 -8.21 -5.40
CA ARG A 81 6.77 -7.70 -6.29
C ARG A 81 6.41 -7.77 -7.77
N LYS A 82 7.14 -7.03 -8.58
CA LYS A 82 7.12 -7.15 -10.04
C LYS A 82 7.64 -8.51 -10.48
N PRO A 83 7.26 -9.00 -11.68
CA PRO A 83 7.64 -10.34 -12.14
C PRO A 83 9.14 -10.61 -12.11
N GLY A 84 9.48 -11.85 -11.74
CA GLY A 84 10.86 -12.35 -11.75
C GLY A 84 11.75 -11.87 -10.61
N LYS A 85 11.19 -11.21 -9.58
CA LYS A 85 11.95 -10.69 -8.43
C LYS A 85 11.89 -11.57 -7.19
N LEU A 86 10.99 -12.52 -7.15
CA LEU A 86 10.85 -13.48 -6.05
C LEU A 86 11.50 -14.82 -6.42
N PRO A 87 12.38 -15.39 -5.56
CA PRO A 87 13.22 -16.53 -5.94
C PRO A 87 12.54 -17.89 -5.88
N ALA A 88 11.42 -18.03 -5.12
CA ALA A 88 10.70 -19.29 -4.98
C ALA A 88 9.46 -19.33 -5.89
N LYS A 89 8.64 -20.38 -5.76
CA LYS A 89 7.39 -20.52 -6.52
C LYS A 89 6.44 -19.36 -6.21
N VAL A 90 5.90 -18.73 -7.24
CA VAL A 90 5.01 -17.58 -7.12
C VAL A 90 3.61 -17.86 -7.66
N ILE A 91 2.65 -17.10 -7.17
CA ILE A 91 1.37 -16.86 -7.83
C ILE A 91 1.39 -15.44 -8.41
N THR A 92 0.70 -15.26 -9.54
CA THR A 92 0.73 -14.02 -10.32
C THR A 92 -0.68 -13.45 -10.48
N GLN A 93 -0.78 -12.14 -10.46
CA GLN A 93 -1.99 -11.41 -10.82
C GLN A 93 -1.68 -10.31 -11.83
N GLU A 94 -2.37 -10.37 -12.97
CA GLU A 94 -2.36 -9.30 -13.98
C GLU A 94 -3.43 -8.25 -13.66
N TYR A 95 -3.16 -7.00 -13.98
CA TYR A 95 -4.11 -5.91 -13.84
C TYR A 95 -3.93 -4.87 -14.97
N ALA A 96 -5.04 -4.22 -15.30
CA ALA A 96 -5.06 -3.22 -16.36
C ALA A 96 -4.41 -1.90 -15.88
N LEU A 97 -3.64 -1.29 -16.75
CA LEU A 97 -3.17 0.09 -16.67
C LEU A 97 -4.01 0.97 -17.61
N GLU A 98 -3.77 2.27 -17.57
CA GLU A 98 -4.34 3.21 -18.55
C GLU A 98 -3.93 2.82 -19.98
N TYR A 99 -2.70 2.33 -20.14
CA TYR A 99 -2.17 1.78 -21.39
C TYR A 99 -1.50 0.43 -21.13
N GLY A 100 -2.14 -0.66 -21.55
CA GLY A 100 -1.63 -2.02 -21.42
C GLY A 100 -1.99 -2.69 -20.11
N THR A 101 -1.22 -3.72 -19.76
CA THR A 101 -1.36 -4.50 -18.52
C THR A 101 -0.04 -4.57 -17.78
N ASP A 102 -0.09 -4.79 -16.48
CA ASP A 102 1.06 -5.05 -15.64
C ASP A 102 0.77 -6.24 -14.74
N ARG A 103 1.78 -6.80 -14.09
CA ARG A 103 1.67 -7.99 -13.24
C ARG A 103 2.41 -7.80 -11.93
N ILE A 104 1.91 -8.44 -10.91
CA ILE A 104 2.57 -8.56 -9.61
C ILE A 104 2.53 -10.01 -9.14
N GLU A 105 3.47 -10.36 -8.30
CA GLU A 105 3.71 -11.70 -7.80
C GLU A 105 3.83 -11.72 -6.28
N MET A 106 3.38 -12.85 -5.70
CA MET A 106 3.55 -13.21 -4.31
C MET A 106 4.04 -14.66 -4.24
N HIS A 107 4.85 -15.02 -3.25
CA HIS A 107 5.21 -16.43 -3.03
C HIS A 107 3.95 -17.26 -2.79
N ALA A 108 3.90 -18.46 -3.40
CA ALA A 108 2.74 -19.34 -3.32
C ALA A 108 2.49 -19.93 -1.91
N ASP A 109 3.48 -19.88 -1.04
CA ASP A 109 3.47 -20.33 0.34
C ASP A 109 3.48 -19.16 1.37
N ALA A 110 3.22 -17.93 0.90
CA ALA A 110 3.32 -16.75 1.75
C ALA A 110 2.23 -16.68 2.83
N LEU A 111 1.04 -17.19 2.54
CA LEU A 111 -0.13 -17.08 3.41
C LEU A 111 -0.85 -18.41 3.54
N ASN A 112 -1.49 -18.61 4.69
CA ASN A 112 -2.38 -19.72 4.94
C ASN A 112 -3.84 -19.27 4.94
N LYS A 113 -4.74 -20.21 4.75
CA LYS A 113 -6.18 -19.95 4.82
C LYS A 113 -6.56 -19.37 6.19
N GLY A 114 -7.25 -18.22 6.17
CA GLY A 114 -7.73 -17.54 7.38
C GLY A 114 -6.72 -16.56 8.01
N ASP A 115 -5.49 -16.44 7.51
CA ASP A 115 -4.57 -15.39 7.92
C ASP A 115 -5.19 -14.01 7.64
N LYS A 116 -5.03 -13.07 8.55
CA LYS A 116 -5.56 -11.70 8.42
C LYS A 116 -4.47 -10.75 7.97
N VAL A 117 -4.72 -10.07 6.86
CA VAL A 117 -3.71 -9.30 6.14
C VAL A 117 -4.13 -7.83 6.03
N LEU A 118 -3.19 -6.92 6.28
CA LEU A 118 -3.29 -5.51 5.93
C LEU A 118 -2.41 -5.25 4.68
N ILE A 119 -3.01 -4.75 3.61
CA ILE A 119 -2.29 -4.40 2.37
C ILE A 119 -1.84 -2.95 2.46
N VAL A 120 -0.54 -2.71 2.22
CA VAL A 120 0.10 -1.40 2.42
C VAL A 120 0.84 -0.95 1.17
N ASP A 121 0.59 0.31 0.77
CA ASP A 121 1.38 1.01 -0.24
C ASP A 121 1.53 2.50 0.16
N ASP A 122 2.40 3.23 -0.52
CA ASP A 122 2.58 4.66 -0.27
C ASP A 122 1.47 5.51 -0.88
N LEU A 123 0.93 5.10 -2.04
CA LEU A 123 -0.01 5.88 -2.83
C LEU A 123 -1.19 5.04 -3.32
N LEU A 124 -2.39 5.54 -3.08
CA LEU A 124 -3.61 5.08 -3.75
C LEU A 124 -3.94 6.05 -4.90
N ALA A 125 -3.74 5.57 -6.13
CA ALA A 125 -4.15 6.27 -7.36
C ALA A 125 -5.43 5.64 -7.91
N THR A 126 -5.37 4.87 -8.97
CA THR A 126 -6.55 4.20 -9.57
C THR A 126 -6.98 2.92 -8.86
N GLY A 127 -6.18 2.45 -7.89
CA GLY A 127 -6.47 1.25 -7.09
C GLY A 127 -6.18 -0.09 -7.78
N GLY A 128 -5.70 -0.09 -9.02
CA GLY A 128 -5.46 -1.33 -9.78
C GLY A 128 -4.44 -2.25 -9.13
N THR A 129 -3.29 -1.73 -8.72
CA THR A 129 -2.23 -2.52 -8.08
C THR A 129 -2.68 -3.09 -6.74
N ALA A 130 -3.32 -2.28 -5.90
CA ALA A 130 -3.83 -2.73 -4.61
C ALA A 130 -4.94 -3.79 -4.75
N LYS A 131 -5.81 -3.64 -5.76
CA LYS A 131 -6.82 -4.67 -6.09
C LYS A 131 -6.15 -5.98 -6.53
N ALA A 132 -5.13 -5.91 -7.37
CA ALA A 132 -4.37 -7.11 -7.78
C ALA A 132 -3.66 -7.78 -6.58
N ALA A 133 -3.11 -7.01 -5.65
CA ALA A 133 -2.56 -7.55 -4.40
C ALA A 133 -3.64 -8.24 -3.55
N ALA A 134 -4.83 -7.66 -3.47
CA ALA A 134 -5.99 -8.27 -2.81
C ALA A 134 -6.38 -9.60 -3.45
N ASP A 135 -6.38 -9.69 -4.78
CA ASP A 135 -6.68 -10.92 -5.50
C ASP A 135 -5.65 -12.03 -5.21
N LEU A 136 -4.37 -11.69 -5.08
CA LEU A 136 -3.32 -12.64 -4.67
C LEU A 136 -3.57 -13.17 -3.26
N VAL A 137 -3.86 -12.28 -2.30
CA VAL A 137 -4.18 -12.66 -0.92
C VAL A 137 -5.38 -13.62 -0.87
N GLN A 138 -6.46 -13.29 -1.58
CA GLN A 138 -7.66 -14.12 -1.64
C GLN A 138 -7.44 -15.46 -2.33
N LYS A 139 -6.58 -15.54 -3.36
CA LYS A 139 -6.19 -16.81 -4.01
C LYS A 139 -5.53 -17.79 -3.03
N LEU A 140 -4.83 -17.31 -2.02
CA LEU A 140 -4.25 -18.15 -0.96
C LEU A 140 -5.24 -18.45 0.18
N GLY A 141 -6.45 -17.90 0.13
CA GLY A 141 -7.50 -18.14 1.12
C GLY A 141 -7.36 -17.29 2.40
N ALA A 142 -6.51 -16.28 2.38
CA ALA A 142 -6.37 -15.32 3.48
C ALA A 142 -7.45 -14.23 3.44
N GLU A 143 -7.68 -13.57 4.56
CA GLU A 143 -8.68 -12.51 4.75
C GLU A 143 -8.01 -11.14 4.72
N ILE A 144 -8.63 -10.17 4.07
CA ILE A 144 -8.14 -8.80 4.01
C ILE A 144 -8.77 -8.00 5.14
N ALA A 145 -7.97 -7.61 6.14
CA ALA A 145 -8.38 -6.78 7.26
C ALA A 145 -8.58 -5.31 6.84
N GLY A 146 -7.81 -4.85 5.84
CA GLY A 146 -7.90 -3.49 5.34
C GLY A 146 -6.81 -3.15 4.33
N PHE A 147 -6.88 -1.89 3.86
CA PHE A 147 -5.88 -1.28 3.00
C PHE A 147 -5.37 0.01 3.66
N ALA A 148 -4.06 0.19 3.71
CA ALA A 148 -3.43 1.37 4.28
C ALA A 148 -2.52 2.07 3.26
N PHE A 149 -2.76 3.36 3.09
CA PHE A 149 -1.97 4.22 2.22
C PHE A 149 -1.51 5.48 2.97
N VAL A 150 -0.38 6.03 2.56
CA VAL A 150 0.04 7.34 3.07
C VAL A 150 -0.71 8.44 2.31
N ILE A 151 -0.77 8.34 0.99
CA ILE A 151 -1.37 9.32 0.09
C ILE A 151 -2.53 8.69 -0.68
N GLU A 152 -3.63 9.43 -0.81
CA GLU A 152 -4.73 9.10 -1.71
C GLU A 152 -4.99 10.26 -2.67
N LEU A 153 -5.13 9.94 -3.95
CA LEU A 153 -5.53 10.88 -5.00
C LEU A 153 -7.03 10.69 -5.28
N ASN A 154 -7.86 11.54 -4.67
CA ASN A 154 -9.31 11.38 -4.68
C ASN A 154 -9.90 11.42 -6.10
N ASP A 155 -9.38 12.27 -6.97
CA ASP A 155 -9.84 12.43 -8.35
C ASP A 155 -9.70 11.17 -9.21
N LEU A 156 -8.90 10.18 -8.77
CA LEU A 156 -8.69 8.92 -9.48
C LEU A 156 -9.60 7.79 -8.99
N HIS A 157 -10.41 8.04 -7.97
CA HIS A 157 -11.47 7.12 -7.48
C HIS A 157 -10.99 5.70 -7.13
N GLY A 158 -9.71 5.54 -6.78
CA GLY A 158 -9.13 4.23 -6.47
C GLY A 158 -9.77 3.51 -5.28
N ARG A 159 -10.27 4.28 -4.31
CA ARG A 159 -10.98 3.77 -3.13
C ARG A 159 -12.22 2.93 -3.51
N GLU A 160 -12.93 3.32 -4.54
CA GLU A 160 -14.16 2.64 -4.97
C GLU A 160 -13.92 1.18 -5.33
N LYS A 161 -12.76 0.86 -5.93
CA LYS A 161 -12.37 -0.52 -6.27
C LYS A 161 -12.07 -1.39 -5.07
N LEU A 162 -11.71 -0.79 -3.94
CA LEU A 162 -11.22 -1.49 -2.75
C LEU A 162 -12.29 -1.58 -1.65
N SER A 163 -13.18 -0.60 -1.56
CA SER A 163 -14.16 -0.47 -0.47
C SER A 163 -15.15 -1.63 -0.38
N SER A 164 -15.40 -2.33 -1.48
CA SER A 164 -16.23 -3.54 -1.49
C SER A 164 -15.51 -4.77 -0.92
N ILE A 165 -14.18 -4.71 -0.77
CA ILE A 165 -13.34 -5.82 -0.27
C ILE A 165 -13.09 -5.65 1.22
N ALA A 166 -12.58 -4.48 1.63
CA ALA A 166 -12.28 -4.15 3.01
C ALA A 166 -12.18 -2.62 3.21
N SER A 167 -12.04 -2.18 4.45
CA SER A 167 -11.87 -0.77 4.78
C SER A 167 -10.58 -0.21 4.17
N VAL A 168 -10.65 1.04 3.71
CA VAL A 168 -9.52 1.77 3.13
C VAL A 168 -9.18 2.96 4.01
N TYR A 169 -7.96 3.01 4.49
CA TYR A 169 -7.42 4.11 5.27
C TYR A 169 -6.29 4.82 4.51
N SER A 170 -6.32 6.14 4.51
CA SER A 170 -5.28 6.99 3.91
C SER A 170 -4.93 8.10 4.87
N VAL A 171 -3.63 8.32 5.12
CA VAL A 171 -3.17 9.33 6.10
C VAL A 171 -3.48 10.73 5.59
N VAL A 172 -3.21 11.01 4.32
CA VAL A 172 -3.54 12.28 3.67
C VAL A 172 -4.21 12.08 2.31
N GLN A 173 -5.08 13.03 1.94
CA GLN A 173 -5.84 12.99 0.67
C GLN A 173 -5.62 14.27 -0.13
N TYR A 174 -5.58 14.17 -1.44
CA TYR A 174 -5.46 15.28 -2.39
C TYR A 174 -6.57 15.28 -3.41
#